data_73aa9861c0b7886db13bfb0f4fb8d4fe
#
_entry.id   73aa9861c0b7886db13bfb0f4fb8d4fe
#
_cell.length_a   1.000
_cell.length_b   1.000
_cell.length_c   1.000
_cell.angle_alpha   90.00
_cell.angle_beta   90.00
_cell.angle_gamma   90.00
#
_symmetry.space_group_name_H-M   'P 1'
#
loop_
_entity.id
_entity.type
_entity.pdbx_description
1 polymer ?
#
loop_
_entity_poly.entity_id
_entity_poly.type
_entity_poly.pdbx_seq_one_letter_code
_entity_poly.pdbx_strand_id
1 'polypeptide(L)'
;TLHCSSAASDVYKRQQHISLNNIKTLITTLPGLISDKFAHSMTRFFRFIADTFFVDRYGHRAVVLETVAGVPGMVAGVLMHFKSLRSMKVGYGESIREMLAEAENERMHLMFFIEIAKPNFFERLLVLLAQMIFGFFYLIMYLFFTRTAHRMIGYFEDEAVKSYTEYLQKVEDGEIENFQAPLLAIQYYGLDRNAKLSDLIIAVRNDEQKHSEVN
;
A
#
# COMPACT_ATOMS: atom_id res chain seq x y z
N THR A 1 13.24 38.19 37.45
CA THR A 1 13.38 36.76 37.82
C THR A 1 12.35 35.83 37.14
N LEU A 2 11.37 36.32 36.40
CA LEU A 2 10.34 35.53 35.74
C LEU A 2 10.68 35.11 34.31
N HIS A 3 11.61 35.75 33.64
CA HIS A 3 11.99 35.44 32.26
C HIS A 3 12.87 34.18 32.09
N CYS A 4 13.63 33.79 33.11
CA CYS A 4 14.48 32.58 33.04
C CYS A 4 13.73 31.25 33.14
N SER A 5 12.56 31.25 33.78
CA SER A 5 11.73 30.05 33.99
C SER A 5 11.01 29.60 32.68
N SER A 6 10.57 30.55 31.86
CA SER A 6 9.87 30.27 30.61
C SER A 6 10.81 29.65 29.56
N ALA A 7 12.00 30.23 29.38
CA ALA A 7 12.99 29.72 28.42
C ALA A 7 13.48 28.30 28.75
N ALA A 8 13.69 27.99 30.02
CA ALA A 8 14.06 26.66 30.49
C ALA A 8 12.96 25.62 30.26
N SER A 9 11.70 25.98 30.47
CA SER A 9 10.54 25.16 30.16
C SER A 9 10.40 24.86 28.66
N ASP A 10 10.64 25.86 27.81
CA ASP A 10 10.54 25.70 26.36
C ASP A 10 11.69 24.87 25.78
N VAL A 11 12.89 25.01 26.31
CA VAL A 11 14.04 24.14 25.96
C VAL A 11 13.79 22.71 26.40
N TYR A 12 13.25 22.48 27.61
CA TYR A 12 12.92 21.14 28.09
C TYR A 12 11.81 20.47 27.25
N LYS A 13 10.75 21.19 26.88
CA LYS A 13 9.69 20.69 25.99
C LYS A 13 10.23 20.36 24.60
N ARG A 14 11.12 21.20 24.06
CA ARG A 14 11.74 21.00 22.75
C ARG A 14 12.65 19.76 22.78
N GLN A 15 13.44 19.54 23.85
CA GLN A 15 14.26 18.35 24.03
C GLN A 15 13.43 17.08 24.18
N GLN A 16 12.30 17.12 24.92
CA GLN A 16 11.37 15.99 25.01
C GLN A 16 10.75 15.66 23.65
N HIS A 17 10.35 16.66 22.89
CA HIS A 17 9.76 16.46 21.55
C HIS A 17 10.77 15.84 20.57
N ILE A 18 12.04 16.30 20.60
CA ILE A 18 13.13 15.74 19.79
C ILE A 18 13.46 14.31 20.24
N SER A 19 13.46 14.05 21.54
CA SER A 19 13.71 12.71 22.10
C SER A 19 12.60 11.71 21.72
N LEU A 20 11.35 12.12 21.79
CA LEU A 20 10.19 11.28 21.42
C LEU A 20 10.15 10.99 19.92
N ASN A 21 10.48 11.96 19.06
CA ASN A 21 10.59 11.75 17.63
C ASN A 21 11.78 10.84 17.28
N ASN A 22 12.92 11.02 17.92
CA ASN A 22 14.07 10.13 17.72
C ASN A 22 13.79 8.70 18.21
N ILE A 23 13.06 8.53 19.31
CA ILE A 23 12.62 7.21 19.80
C ILE A 23 11.61 6.59 18.84
N LYS A 24 10.64 7.35 18.32
CA LYS A 24 9.71 6.88 17.28
C LYS A 24 10.47 6.43 16.02
N THR A 25 11.36 7.25 15.51
CA THR A 25 12.20 6.93 14.35
C THR A 25 13.08 5.72 14.61
N LEU A 26 13.72 5.62 15.80
CA LEU A 26 14.55 4.47 16.17
C LEU A 26 13.72 3.18 16.25
N ILE A 27 12.53 3.24 16.82
CA ILE A 27 11.62 2.10 16.95
C ILE A 27 11.06 1.66 15.60
N THR A 28 10.85 2.58 14.66
CA THR A 28 10.39 2.25 13.30
C THR A 28 11.52 1.72 12.41
N THR A 29 12.78 2.09 12.66
CA THR A 29 13.93 1.70 11.83
C THR A 29 14.78 0.56 12.37
N LEU A 30 14.49 0.03 13.60
CA LEU A 30 15.23 -1.11 14.15
C LEU A 30 14.86 -2.41 13.42
N PRO A 31 15.73 -2.96 12.56
CA PRO A 31 15.54 -4.29 12.01
C PRO A 31 15.68 -5.29 13.17
N GLY A 32 14.70 -6.15 13.35
CA GLY A 32 14.80 -7.25 14.30
C GLY A 32 13.72 -7.40 15.35
N LEU A 33 12.70 -6.54 15.38
CA LEU A 33 11.51 -6.82 16.18
C LEU A 33 10.76 -8.03 15.63
N ILE A 34 10.22 -8.87 16.52
CA ILE A 34 9.46 -10.08 16.15
C ILE A 34 8.31 -9.73 15.18
N SER A 35 7.61 -8.62 15.43
CA SER A 35 6.57 -8.10 14.55
C SER A 35 7.05 -7.79 13.14
N ASP A 36 8.25 -7.22 13.02
CA ASP A 36 8.87 -6.85 11.75
C ASP A 36 9.28 -8.10 10.95
N LYS A 37 9.92 -9.05 11.61
CA LYS A 37 10.26 -10.36 11.01
C LYS A 37 9.03 -11.13 10.56
N PHE A 38 7.97 -11.09 11.35
CA PHE A 38 6.70 -11.73 10.99
C PHE A 38 6.07 -11.06 9.76
N ALA A 39 5.94 -9.72 9.77
CA ALA A 39 5.41 -8.97 8.65
C ALA A 39 6.18 -9.26 7.34
N HIS A 40 7.51 -9.17 7.39
CA HIS A 40 8.37 -9.48 6.25
C HIS A 40 8.24 -10.94 5.76
N SER A 41 8.16 -11.91 6.70
CA SER A 41 8.00 -13.33 6.33
C SER A 41 6.64 -13.59 5.68
N MET A 42 5.58 -12.96 6.16
CA MET A 42 4.24 -13.05 5.57
C MET A 42 4.21 -12.45 4.17
N THR A 43 4.81 -11.28 3.98
CA THR A 43 4.93 -10.65 2.66
C THR A 43 5.66 -11.55 1.67
N ARG A 44 6.78 -12.13 2.06
CA ARG A 44 7.52 -13.09 1.20
C ARG A 44 6.72 -14.35 0.89
N PHE A 45 5.94 -14.83 1.83
CA PHE A 45 5.06 -15.97 1.61
C PHE A 45 3.97 -15.66 0.56
N PHE A 46 3.31 -14.51 0.69
CA PHE A 46 2.31 -14.07 -0.31
C PHE A 46 2.95 -13.80 -1.66
N ARG A 47 4.14 -13.18 -1.69
CA ARG A 47 4.92 -12.99 -2.92
C ARG A 47 5.23 -14.34 -3.60
N PHE A 48 5.71 -15.32 -2.84
CA PHE A 48 6.00 -16.66 -3.37
C PHE A 48 4.76 -17.33 -3.99
N ILE A 49 3.60 -17.21 -3.35
CA ILE A 49 2.33 -17.71 -3.92
C ILE A 49 2.05 -17.00 -5.24
N ALA A 50 2.09 -15.67 -5.27
CA ALA A 50 1.81 -14.90 -6.48
C ALA A 50 2.77 -15.25 -7.63
N ASP A 51 4.07 -15.33 -7.35
CA ASP A 51 5.10 -15.70 -8.33
C ASP A 51 4.90 -17.13 -8.86
N THR A 52 4.50 -18.07 -7.99
CA THR A 52 4.25 -19.45 -8.40
C THR A 52 3.02 -19.61 -9.30
N PHE A 53 1.94 -18.86 -9.00
CA PHE A 53 0.70 -18.95 -9.78
C PHE A 53 0.72 -18.16 -11.09
N PHE A 54 1.48 -17.08 -11.15
CA PHE A 54 1.40 -16.13 -12.27
C PHE A 54 2.71 -15.97 -13.04
N VAL A 55 3.70 -16.86 -12.86
CA VAL A 55 5.06 -16.83 -13.43
C VAL A 55 5.27 -15.69 -14.45
N ASP A 56 4.95 -15.80 -15.70
CA ASP A 56 5.14 -14.75 -16.72
C ASP A 56 3.86 -13.95 -17.07
N ARG A 57 2.82 -14.07 -16.25
CA ARG A 57 1.52 -13.42 -16.47
C ARG A 57 1.36 -12.15 -15.64
N TYR A 58 2.23 -11.17 -15.86
CA TYR A 58 2.32 -9.95 -15.06
C TYR A 58 0.99 -9.19 -14.90
N GLY A 59 0.21 -9.03 -15.98
CA GLY A 59 -1.10 -8.37 -15.93
C GLY A 59 -2.10 -9.10 -15.01
N HIS A 60 -2.15 -10.44 -15.06
CA HIS A 60 -3.01 -11.24 -14.17
C HIS A 60 -2.51 -11.22 -12.74
N ARG A 61 -1.18 -11.23 -12.53
CA ARG A 61 -0.58 -11.05 -11.21
C ARG A 61 -0.97 -9.71 -10.61
N ALA A 62 -0.91 -8.63 -11.39
CA ALA A 62 -1.34 -7.31 -10.96
C ALA A 62 -2.81 -7.32 -10.52
N VAL A 63 -3.74 -7.93 -11.29
CA VAL A 63 -5.16 -8.04 -10.89
C VAL A 63 -5.35 -8.63 -9.49
N VAL A 64 -4.59 -9.67 -9.13
CA VAL A 64 -4.69 -10.29 -7.80
C VAL A 64 -4.06 -9.43 -6.72
N LEU A 65 -2.88 -8.86 -7.00
CA LEU A 65 -2.16 -8.02 -6.05
C LEU A 65 -2.96 -6.76 -5.70
N GLU A 66 -3.45 -6.03 -6.69
CA GLU A 66 -4.26 -4.82 -6.50
C GLU A 66 -5.59 -5.08 -5.77
N THR A 67 -6.19 -6.27 -6.01
CA THR A 67 -7.39 -6.67 -5.28
C THR A 67 -7.12 -6.83 -3.78
N VAL A 68 -5.94 -7.32 -3.43
CA VAL A 68 -5.50 -7.48 -2.04
C VAL A 68 -5.01 -6.16 -1.45
N ALA A 69 -4.28 -5.36 -2.24
CA ALA A 69 -3.72 -4.06 -1.83
C ALA A 69 -4.79 -3.06 -1.41
N GLY A 70 -5.96 -3.01 -2.07
CA GLY A 70 -7.06 -2.14 -1.66
C GLY A 70 -7.73 -2.48 -0.32
N VAL A 71 -7.49 -3.68 0.23
CA VAL A 71 -8.15 -4.13 1.47
C VAL A 71 -7.66 -3.38 2.73
N PRO A 72 -6.35 -3.17 2.94
CA PRO A 72 -5.84 -2.52 4.14
C PRO A 72 -6.41 -1.14 4.39
N GLY A 73 -6.40 -0.29 3.37
CA GLY A 73 -6.94 1.06 3.45
C GLY A 73 -8.43 1.08 3.80
N MET A 74 -9.23 0.17 3.22
CA MET A 74 -10.65 0.02 3.56
C MET A 74 -10.85 -0.43 5.01
N VAL A 75 -10.16 -1.47 5.46
CA VAL A 75 -10.28 -2.00 6.82
C VAL A 75 -9.85 -0.96 7.85
N ALA A 76 -8.70 -0.36 7.65
CA ALA A 76 -8.17 0.67 8.56
C ALA A 76 -9.07 1.93 8.57
N GLY A 77 -9.51 2.39 7.40
CA GLY A 77 -10.41 3.53 7.25
C GLY A 77 -11.74 3.33 7.98
N VAL A 78 -12.39 2.16 7.80
CA VAL A 78 -13.64 1.81 8.48
C VAL A 78 -13.45 1.73 10.00
N LEU A 79 -12.42 1.04 10.47
CA LEU A 79 -12.16 0.90 11.91
C LEU A 79 -11.80 2.25 12.57
N MET A 80 -11.03 3.08 11.87
CA MET A 80 -10.72 4.43 12.34
C MET A 80 -11.96 5.33 12.36
N HIS A 81 -12.85 5.18 11.38
CA HIS A 81 -14.12 5.89 11.36
C HIS A 81 -15.00 5.53 12.57
N PHE A 82 -15.17 4.22 12.84
CA PHE A 82 -15.89 3.77 14.04
C PHE A 82 -15.22 4.23 15.35
N LYS A 83 -13.90 4.28 15.40
CA LYS A 83 -13.16 4.81 16.55
C LYS A 83 -13.45 6.30 16.74
N SER A 84 -13.48 7.09 15.68
CA SER A 84 -13.83 8.51 15.69
C SER A 84 -15.24 8.73 16.24
N LEU A 85 -16.23 7.98 15.73
CA LEU A 85 -17.62 8.07 16.19
C LEU A 85 -17.77 7.72 17.67
N ARG A 86 -17.13 6.65 18.14
CA ARG A 86 -17.20 6.25 19.56
C ARG A 86 -16.49 7.20 20.50
N SER A 87 -15.37 7.76 20.07
CA SER A 87 -14.60 8.70 20.90
C SER A 87 -15.18 10.12 20.93
N MET A 88 -16.08 10.45 19.98
CA MET A 88 -16.65 11.78 19.78
C MET A 88 -15.58 12.89 19.76
N LYS A 89 -14.41 12.59 19.18
CA LYS A 89 -13.28 13.52 19.11
C LYS A 89 -13.00 13.88 17.66
N VAL A 90 -12.65 15.15 17.44
CA VAL A 90 -12.07 15.61 16.17
C VAL A 90 -10.63 15.15 16.02
N GLY A 91 -10.08 15.17 14.79
CA GLY A 91 -8.67 14.87 14.53
C GLY A 91 -8.40 13.54 13.82
N TYR A 92 -9.42 12.72 13.58
CA TYR A 92 -9.28 11.47 12.81
C TYR A 92 -9.49 11.65 11.30
N GLY A 93 -10.02 12.79 10.86
CA GLY A 93 -10.50 12.98 9.50
C GLY A 93 -9.42 12.93 8.44
N GLU A 94 -8.21 13.36 8.72
CA GLU A 94 -7.07 13.30 7.82
C GLU A 94 -6.67 11.84 7.56
N SER A 95 -6.37 11.09 8.61
CA SER A 95 -6.00 9.67 8.49
C SER A 95 -7.08 8.81 7.81
N ILE A 96 -8.38 9.10 8.08
CA ILE A 96 -9.47 8.39 7.39
C ILE A 96 -9.45 8.68 5.88
N ARG A 97 -9.24 9.95 5.50
CA ARG A 97 -9.18 10.33 4.07
C ARG A 97 -7.97 9.72 3.37
N GLU A 98 -6.82 9.71 4.01
CA GLU A 98 -5.60 9.10 3.47
C GLU A 98 -5.80 7.60 3.20
N MET A 99 -6.28 6.84 4.19
CA MET A 99 -6.54 5.41 4.04
C MET A 99 -7.57 5.10 2.96
N LEU A 100 -8.64 5.89 2.86
CA LEU A 100 -9.65 5.69 1.83
C LEU A 100 -9.17 6.14 0.44
N ALA A 101 -8.32 7.15 0.36
CA ALA A 101 -7.71 7.58 -0.90
C ALA A 101 -6.72 6.52 -1.43
N GLU A 102 -5.92 5.91 -0.55
CA GLU A 102 -5.05 4.78 -0.89
C GLU A 102 -5.88 3.60 -1.41
N ALA A 103 -6.92 3.18 -0.68
CA ALA A 103 -7.81 2.10 -1.12
C ALA A 103 -8.51 2.38 -2.46
N GLU A 104 -8.87 3.63 -2.75
CA GLU A 104 -9.45 4.03 -4.03
C GLU A 104 -8.41 4.03 -5.15
N ASN A 105 -7.18 4.43 -4.87
CA ASN A 105 -6.08 4.37 -5.81
C ASN A 105 -5.78 2.91 -6.22
N GLU A 106 -5.69 1.98 -5.25
CA GLU A 106 -5.53 0.55 -5.51
C GLU A 106 -6.69 -0.03 -6.35
N ARG A 107 -7.92 0.41 -6.05
CA ARG A 107 -9.08 0.03 -6.87
C ARG A 107 -8.94 0.51 -8.31
N MET A 108 -8.37 1.68 -8.54
CA MET A 108 -8.14 2.19 -9.89
C MET A 108 -7.06 1.40 -10.61
N HIS A 109 -5.95 1.06 -9.95
CA HIS A 109 -4.94 0.14 -10.49
C HIS A 109 -5.57 -1.18 -10.92
N LEU A 110 -6.39 -1.77 -10.05
CA LEU A 110 -7.13 -2.99 -10.36
C LEU A 110 -7.97 -2.85 -11.63
N MET A 111 -8.70 -1.74 -11.81
CA MET A 111 -9.52 -1.53 -13.00
C MET A 111 -8.68 -1.46 -14.28
N PHE A 112 -7.51 -0.82 -14.24
CA PHE A 112 -6.60 -0.78 -15.39
C PHE A 112 -6.13 -2.18 -15.78
N PHE A 113 -5.71 -2.99 -14.80
CA PHE A 113 -5.21 -4.33 -15.07
C PHE A 113 -6.31 -5.34 -15.40
N ILE A 114 -7.55 -5.16 -14.94
CA ILE A 114 -8.71 -5.94 -15.42
C ILE A 114 -8.95 -5.70 -16.92
N GLU A 115 -8.83 -4.46 -17.39
CA GLU A 115 -8.99 -4.14 -18.80
C GLU A 115 -7.88 -4.77 -19.65
N ILE A 116 -6.65 -4.80 -19.14
CA ILE A 116 -5.48 -5.41 -19.80
C ILE A 116 -5.56 -6.94 -19.79
N ALA A 117 -5.70 -7.54 -18.61
CA ALA A 117 -5.61 -9.00 -18.42
C ALA A 117 -6.87 -9.75 -18.84
N LYS A 118 -8.04 -9.09 -18.83
CA LYS A 118 -9.35 -9.69 -19.14
C LYS A 118 -9.55 -11.02 -18.40
N PRO A 119 -9.51 -11.05 -17.06
CA PRO A 119 -9.54 -12.26 -16.29
C PRO A 119 -10.80 -13.08 -16.57
N ASN A 120 -10.65 -14.40 -16.69
CA ASN A 120 -11.76 -15.33 -16.90
C ASN A 120 -12.56 -15.54 -15.60
N PHE A 121 -13.65 -16.32 -15.68
CA PHE A 121 -14.52 -16.57 -14.53
C PHE A 121 -13.78 -17.19 -13.32
N PHE A 122 -12.89 -18.16 -13.54
CA PHE A 122 -12.14 -18.82 -12.47
C PHE A 122 -11.13 -17.88 -11.82
N GLU A 123 -10.46 -17.06 -12.60
CA GLU A 123 -9.55 -16.03 -12.09
C GLU A 123 -10.30 -15.00 -11.25
N ARG A 124 -11.51 -14.58 -11.66
CA ARG A 124 -12.37 -13.68 -10.87
C ARG A 124 -12.82 -14.33 -9.57
N LEU A 125 -13.15 -15.62 -9.57
CA LEU A 125 -13.47 -16.35 -8.36
C LEU A 125 -12.27 -16.45 -7.42
N LEU A 126 -11.08 -16.72 -7.95
CA LEU A 126 -9.83 -16.74 -7.18
C LEU A 126 -9.55 -15.37 -6.54
N VAL A 127 -9.72 -14.29 -7.29
CA VAL A 127 -9.59 -12.90 -6.82
C VAL A 127 -10.54 -12.64 -5.65
N LEU A 128 -11.82 -13.01 -5.80
CA LEU A 128 -12.82 -12.85 -4.73
C LEU A 128 -12.44 -13.63 -3.47
N LEU A 129 -12.00 -14.87 -3.62
CA LEU A 129 -11.56 -15.72 -2.48
C LEU A 129 -10.31 -15.12 -1.81
N ALA A 130 -9.33 -14.68 -2.60
CA ALA A 130 -8.12 -14.04 -2.08
C ALA A 130 -8.47 -12.78 -1.29
N GLN A 131 -9.34 -11.93 -1.81
CA GLN A 131 -9.81 -10.72 -1.14
C GLN A 131 -10.53 -11.03 0.18
N MET A 132 -11.42 -12.03 0.20
CA MET A 132 -12.14 -12.40 1.42
C MET A 132 -11.21 -12.98 2.49
N ILE A 133 -10.32 -13.89 2.11
CA ILE A 133 -9.37 -14.52 3.04
C ILE A 133 -8.40 -13.48 3.58
N PHE A 134 -7.82 -12.66 2.70
CA PHE A 134 -6.90 -11.62 3.11
C PHE A 134 -7.59 -10.55 3.94
N GLY A 135 -8.81 -10.12 3.56
CA GLY A 135 -9.59 -9.13 4.29
C GLY A 135 -9.87 -9.57 5.72
N PHE A 136 -10.28 -10.84 5.92
CA PHE A 136 -10.49 -11.40 7.24
C PHE A 136 -9.19 -11.50 8.05
N PHE A 137 -8.12 -11.99 7.43
CA PHE A 137 -6.79 -12.04 8.04
C PHE A 137 -6.30 -10.65 8.45
N TYR A 138 -6.39 -9.66 7.55
CA TYR A 138 -5.94 -8.29 7.81
C TYR A 138 -6.77 -7.61 8.90
N LEU A 139 -8.10 -7.84 8.91
CA LEU A 139 -8.98 -7.34 9.97
C LEU A 139 -8.52 -7.83 11.35
N ILE A 140 -8.25 -9.13 11.50
CA ILE A 140 -7.74 -9.69 12.76
C ILE A 140 -6.37 -9.08 13.11
N MET A 141 -5.47 -9.00 12.14
CA MET A 141 -4.16 -8.39 12.34
C MET A 141 -4.27 -6.93 12.78
N TYR A 142 -5.14 -6.16 12.15
CA TYR A 142 -5.32 -4.75 12.49
C TYR A 142 -5.93 -4.56 13.88
N LEU A 143 -6.87 -5.40 14.29
CA LEU A 143 -7.52 -5.32 15.61
C LEU A 143 -6.56 -5.66 16.77
N PHE A 144 -5.72 -6.67 16.60
CA PHE A 144 -4.87 -7.19 17.69
C PHE A 144 -3.41 -6.78 17.57
N PHE A 145 -2.91 -6.51 16.37
CA PHE A 145 -1.50 -6.24 16.06
C PHE A 145 -1.35 -5.10 15.06
N THR A 146 -2.03 -3.97 15.30
CA THR A 146 -2.10 -2.80 14.39
C THR A 146 -0.73 -2.40 13.84
N ARG A 147 0.30 -2.37 14.69
CA ARG A 147 1.67 -2.02 14.25
C ARG A 147 2.23 -3.02 13.24
N THR A 148 2.00 -4.32 13.46
CA THR A 148 2.45 -5.38 12.55
C THR A 148 1.67 -5.30 11.23
N ALA A 149 0.38 -4.97 11.28
CA ALA A 149 -0.46 -4.78 10.11
C ALA A 149 0.07 -3.64 9.22
N HIS A 150 0.36 -2.46 9.77
CA HIS A 150 0.97 -1.36 9.01
C HIS A 150 2.34 -1.73 8.43
N ARG A 151 3.21 -2.36 9.23
CA ARG A 151 4.53 -2.80 8.73
C ARG A 151 4.42 -3.79 7.59
N MET A 152 3.42 -4.68 7.64
CA MET A 152 3.17 -5.65 6.56
C MET A 152 2.77 -4.96 5.26
N ILE A 153 1.95 -3.90 5.34
CA ILE A 153 1.58 -3.13 4.15
C ILE A 153 2.79 -2.44 3.56
N GLY A 154 3.60 -1.73 4.35
CA GLY A 154 4.84 -1.13 3.84
C GLY A 154 5.73 -2.14 3.09
N TYR A 155 5.83 -3.39 3.57
CA TYR A 155 6.53 -4.45 2.83
C TYR A 155 5.81 -4.91 1.57
N PHE A 156 4.47 -4.91 1.55
CA PHE A 156 3.71 -5.22 0.34
C PHE A 156 3.95 -4.18 -0.75
N GLU A 157 3.91 -2.90 -0.39
CA GLU A 157 4.20 -1.81 -1.32
C GLU A 157 5.63 -1.88 -1.86
N ASP A 158 6.63 -2.17 -1.01
CA ASP A 158 8.01 -2.40 -1.45
C ASP A 158 8.12 -3.55 -2.46
N GLU A 159 7.37 -4.63 -2.27
CA GLU A 159 7.33 -5.76 -3.19
C GLU A 159 6.52 -5.44 -4.45
N ALA A 160 5.49 -4.59 -4.37
CA ALA A 160 4.76 -4.07 -5.52
C ALA A 160 5.68 -3.22 -6.41
N VAL A 161 6.45 -2.29 -5.84
CA VAL A 161 7.45 -1.49 -6.57
C VAL A 161 8.43 -2.38 -7.33
N LYS A 162 8.94 -3.45 -6.70
CA LYS A 162 9.83 -4.43 -7.37
C LYS A 162 9.12 -5.15 -8.51
N SER A 163 7.89 -5.61 -8.26
CA SER A 163 7.07 -6.30 -9.24
C SER A 163 6.79 -5.44 -10.48
N TYR A 164 6.42 -4.17 -10.28
CA TYR A 164 6.21 -3.24 -11.39
C TYR A 164 7.52 -2.85 -12.08
N THR A 165 8.64 -2.81 -11.39
CA THR A 165 9.95 -2.62 -12.01
C THR A 165 10.34 -3.80 -12.90
N GLU A 166 10.10 -5.03 -12.46
CA GLU A 166 10.29 -6.23 -13.27
C GLU A 166 9.36 -6.24 -14.49
N TYR A 167 8.10 -5.86 -14.32
CA TYR A 167 7.13 -5.76 -15.41
C TYR A 167 7.56 -4.72 -16.46
N LEU A 168 7.98 -3.55 -16.02
CA LEU A 168 8.49 -2.49 -16.90
C LEU A 168 9.70 -2.99 -17.70
N GLN A 169 10.65 -3.64 -17.04
CA GLN A 169 11.83 -4.19 -17.71
C GLN A 169 11.44 -5.19 -18.82
N LYS A 170 10.48 -6.07 -18.58
CA LYS A 170 9.98 -7.01 -19.60
C LYS A 170 9.33 -6.32 -20.80
N VAL A 171 8.68 -5.19 -20.58
CA VAL A 171 8.12 -4.36 -21.65
C VAL A 171 9.23 -3.66 -22.43
N GLU A 172 10.24 -3.11 -21.75
CA GLU A 172 11.37 -2.41 -22.36
C GLU A 172 12.27 -3.36 -23.16
N ASP A 173 12.48 -4.59 -22.69
CA ASP A 173 13.23 -5.63 -23.37
C ASP A 173 12.48 -6.24 -24.57
N GLY A 174 11.21 -5.86 -24.76
CA GLY A 174 10.36 -6.34 -25.84
C GLY A 174 9.81 -7.76 -25.62
N GLU A 175 9.94 -8.33 -24.43
CA GLU A 175 9.35 -9.62 -24.08
C GLU A 175 7.82 -9.52 -23.92
N ILE A 176 7.32 -8.35 -23.56
CA ILE A 176 5.90 -8.02 -23.47
C ILE A 176 5.61 -6.85 -24.42
N GLU A 177 4.54 -6.96 -25.20
CA GLU A 177 4.15 -5.92 -26.14
C GLU A 177 3.79 -4.63 -25.39
N ASN A 178 4.38 -3.51 -25.82
CA ASN A 178 4.10 -2.19 -25.31
C ASN A 178 2.92 -1.55 -26.07
N PHE A 179 1.70 -2.07 -25.84
CA PHE A 179 0.45 -1.57 -26.45
C PHE A 179 -0.01 -0.26 -25.81
N GLN A 180 -1.06 0.33 -26.37
CA GLN A 180 -1.65 1.57 -25.85
C GLN A 180 -2.28 1.33 -24.46
N ALA A 181 -2.01 2.23 -23.53
CA ALA A 181 -2.58 2.18 -22.19
C ALA A 181 -4.12 2.28 -22.23
N PRO A 182 -4.84 1.65 -21.28
CA PRO A 182 -6.27 1.79 -21.16
C PRO A 182 -6.71 3.26 -21.09
N LEU A 183 -7.81 3.60 -21.75
CA LEU A 183 -8.33 4.98 -21.74
C LEU A 183 -8.62 5.47 -20.31
N LEU A 184 -9.09 4.56 -19.44
CA LEU A 184 -9.34 4.86 -18.05
C LEU A 184 -8.05 5.30 -17.32
N ALA A 185 -6.92 4.63 -17.57
CA ALA A 185 -5.64 4.98 -17.01
C ALA A 185 -5.12 6.34 -17.52
N ILE A 186 -5.24 6.58 -18.84
CA ILE A 186 -4.88 7.86 -19.46
C ILE A 186 -5.66 9.02 -18.82
N GLN A 187 -6.96 8.83 -18.59
CA GLN A 187 -7.81 9.87 -17.98
C GLN A 187 -7.49 10.08 -16.52
N TYR A 188 -7.29 9.00 -15.77
CA TYR A 188 -7.02 9.05 -14.34
C TYR A 188 -5.70 9.77 -14.02
N TYR A 189 -4.64 9.41 -14.74
CA TYR A 189 -3.31 9.99 -14.54
C TYR A 189 -3.04 11.26 -15.35
N GLY A 190 -3.93 11.65 -16.27
CA GLY A 190 -3.70 12.76 -17.18
C GLY A 190 -2.53 12.52 -18.15
N LEU A 191 -2.31 11.26 -18.56
CA LEU A 191 -1.24 10.90 -19.49
C LEU A 191 -1.50 11.42 -20.90
N ASP A 192 -0.47 11.39 -21.77
CA ASP A 192 -0.63 11.65 -23.19
C ASP A 192 -1.62 10.67 -23.81
N ARG A 193 -2.35 11.13 -24.84
CA ARG A 193 -3.36 10.29 -25.53
C ARG A 193 -2.77 9.03 -26.18
N ASN A 194 -1.48 9.05 -26.51
CA ASN A 194 -0.76 7.92 -27.08
C ASN A 194 0.08 7.16 -26.04
N ALA A 195 -0.15 7.42 -24.75
CA ALA A 195 0.56 6.72 -23.68
C ALA A 195 0.42 5.21 -23.80
N LYS A 196 1.49 4.51 -23.47
CA LYS A 196 1.60 3.06 -23.61
C LYS A 196 1.59 2.37 -22.26
N LEU A 197 1.62 1.05 -22.31
CA LEU A 197 1.69 0.20 -21.11
C LEU A 197 2.87 0.59 -20.20
N SER A 198 4.04 0.91 -20.77
CA SER A 198 5.20 1.38 -20.01
C SER A 198 4.91 2.64 -19.21
N ASP A 199 4.19 3.62 -19.78
CA ASP A 199 3.84 4.86 -19.10
C ASP A 199 2.87 4.59 -17.94
N LEU A 200 1.91 3.70 -18.14
CA LEU A 200 1.00 3.25 -17.08
C LEU A 200 1.76 2.56 -15.94
N ILE A 201 2.65 1.61 -16.27
CA ILE A 201 3.43 0.89 -15.24
C ILE A 201 4.30 1.85 -14.43
N ILE A 202 4.89 2.87 -15.06
CA ILE A 202 5.65 3.91 -14.37
C ILE A 202 4.75 4.70 -13.42
N ALA A 203 3.54 5.07 -13.85
CA ALA A 203 2.60 5.83 -13.03
C ALA A 203 2.16 5.02 -11.80
N VAL A 204 1.73 3.77 -11.98
CA VAL A 204 1.34 2.85 -10.90
C VAL A 204 2.53 2.63 -9.94
N ARG A 205 3.70 2.28 -10.44
CA ARG A 205 4.90 2.09 -9.60
C ARG A 205 5.24 3.31 -8.75
N ASN A 206 5.02 4.51 -9.28
CA ASN A 206 5.26 5.74 -8.52
C ASN A 206 4.23 5.95 -7.40
N ASP A 207 3.01 5.45 -7.56
CA ASP A 207 2.01 5.47 -6.48
C ASP A 207 2.35 4.44 -5.41
N GLU A 208 2.74 3.20 -5.77
CA GLU A 208 3.23 2.19 -4.83
C GLU A 208 4.42 2.70 -3.99
N GLN A 209 5.34 3.45 -4.63
CA GLN A 209 6.46 4.07 -3.92
C GLN A 209 5.98 5.08 -2.87
N LYS A 210 4.97 5.90 -3.19
CA LYS A 210 4.39 6.85 -2.22
C LYS A 210 3.68 6.13 -1.08
N HIS A 211 2.93 5.06 -1.37
CA HIS A 211 2.26 4.24 -0.36
C HIS A 211 3.28 3.62 0.61
N SER A 212 4.39 3.08 0.09
CA SER A 212 5.48 2.54 0.91
C SER A 212 6.09 3.58 1.86
N GLU A 213 6.23 4.83 1.44
CA GLU A 213 6.79 5.92 2.25
C GLU A 213 5.85 6.37 3.39
N VAL A 214 4.55 6.17 3.24
CA VAL A 214 3.52 6.59 4.22
C VAL A 214 3.28 5.50 5.28
N ASN A 215 3.37 4.21 4.94
CA ASN A 215 3.11 3.06 5.81
C ASN A 215 4.37 2.59 6.56
#